data_96cca4e02dd8a783d835aac52dacd741
#
_entry.id   96cca4e02dd8a783d835aac52dacd741
#
_cell.length_a   1.000
_cell.length_b   1.000
_cell.length_c   1.000
_cell.angle_alpha   90.00
_cell.angle_beta   90.00
_cell.angle_gamma   90.00
#
_symmetry.space_group_name_H-M   'P 1'
#
loop_
_entity.id
_entity.type
_entity.pdbx_description
1 polymer ?
#
loop_
_entity_poly.entity_id
_entity_poly.type
_entity_poly.pdbx_seq_one_letter_code
_entity_poly.pdbx_strand_id
1 'polypeptide(L)'
;IFTKRDIRENGKEAIFYGDISRKYDCFAKETISRIDDEAYERATKIEKGQILVNLEDFDTKDTGRCILYQNDVPAAINGNVAILSLKDTFRNIIDLRYISFYLNYKDTVRDYIYKKSSGEKVKRLAKLDFENMLITIPTLEVQNKITDNFIALKRKFENDITELEEKIKIIDENSKVYMNHIFKFN
;
A
#
# COMPACT_ATOMS: atom_id res chain seq x y z
N ILE A 1 0.03 21.36 -2.81
CA ILE A 1 -0.87 20.31 -2.27
C ILE A 1 -2.05 20.21 -3.22
N PHE A 2 -2.39 19.01 -3.66
CA PHE A 2 -3.57 18.73 -4.47
C PHE A 2 -4.67 18.05 -3.64
N THR A 3 -5.89 18.05 -4.16
CA THR A 3 -7.09 17.54 -3.51
C THR A 3 -7.87 16.62 -4.45
N LYS A 4 -8.96 16.03 -3.96
CA LYS A 4 -9.86 15.24 -4.83
C LYS A 4 -10.48 16.03 -5.99
N ARG A 5 -10.49 17.39 -5.93
CA ARG A 5 -10.99 18.24 -7.02
C ARG A 5 -10.06 18.28 -8.23
N ASP A 6 -8.79 17.95 -7.99
CA ASP A 6 -7.75 17.94 -9.03
C ASP A 6 -7.69 16.61 -9.79
N ILE A 7 -8.51 15.61 -9.39
CA ILE A 7 -8.57 14.30 -10.06
C ILE A 7 -9.06 14.45 -11.50
N ARG A 8 -8.37 13.79 -12.41
CA ARG A 8 -8.69 13.71 -13.84
C ARG A 8 -8.58 12.28 -14.34
N GLU A 9 -9.43 11.89 -15.26
CA GLU A 9 -9.38 10.57 -15.91
C GLU A 9 -8.08 10.40 -16.70
N ASN A 10 -7.71 11.41 -17.49
CA ASN A 10 -6.49 11.44 -18.31
C ASN A 10 -5.47 12.44 -17.73
N GLY A 11 -5.04 12.24 -16.49
CA GLY A 11 -4.10 13.11 -15.81
C GLY A 11 -2.73 12.46 -15.58
N LYS A 12 -1.91 13.11 -14.75
CA LYS A 12 -0.62 12.62 -14.26
C LYS A 12 -0.77 11.73 -13.05
N GLU A 13 0.14 10.79 -12.90
CA GLU A 13 0.16 9.80 -11.83
C GLU A 13 0.15 10.45 -10.44
N ALA A 14 -0.73 9.99 -9.56
CA ALA A 14 -0.87 10.52 -8.20
C ALA A 14 -1.21 9.44 -7.18
N ILE A 15 -0.75 9.64 -5.94
CA ILE A 15 -1.07 8.81 -4.78
C ILE A 15 -1.61 9.70 -3.67
N PHE A 16 -2.84 9.46 -3.24
CA PHE A 16 -3.41 10.08 -2.06
C PHE A 16 -2.98 9.29 -0.82
N TYR A 17 -2.72 9.98 0.30
CA TYR A 17 -2.31 9.32 1.55
C TYR A 17 -3.27 8.19 1.98
N GLY A 18 -4.57 8.39 1.78
CA GLY A 18 -5.56 7.36 2.08
C GLY A 18 -5.56 6.16 1.13
N ASP A 19 -4.90 6.23 -0.02
CA ASP A 19 -4.76 5.10 -0.93
C ASP A 19 -3.69 4.12 -0.44
N ILE A 20 -2.68 4.61 0.31
CA ILE A 20 -1.58 3.80 0.85
C ILE A 20 -2.09 2.63 1.67
N SER A 21 -3.08 2.89 2.53
CA SER A 21 -3.63 1.87 3.43
C SER A 21 -4.77 1.05 2.83
N ARG A 22 -5.52 1.63 1.89
CA ARG A 22 -6.81 1.06 1.45
C ARG A 22 -6.76 0.41 0.08
N LYS A 23 -5.79 0.80 -0.76
CA LYS A 23 -5.75 0.37 -2.17
C LYS A 23 -4.45 -0.33 -2.54
N TYR A 24 -3.41 -0.14 -1.76
CA TYR A 24 -2.13 -0.82 -1.92
C TYR A 24 -1.87 -1.73 -0.73
N ASP A 25 -1.08 -2.76 -0.96
CA ASP A 25 -0.58 -3.58 0.14
C ASP A 25 0.84 -3.10 0.54
N CYS A 26 1.88 -3.66 -0.06
CA CYS A 26 3.26 -3.25 0.20
C CYS A 26 3.92 -2.59 -1.00
N PHE A 27 3.30 -2.69 -2.18
CA PHE A 27 3.86 -2.21 -3.45
C PHE A 27 2.85 -1.40 -4.24
N ALA A 28 3.35 -0.35 -4.90
CA ALA A 28 2.62 0.37 -5.94
C ALA A 28 3.37 0.22 -7.26
N LYS A 29 2.91 -0.71 -8.11
CA LYS A 29 3.39 -0.90 -9.48
C LYS A 29 2.71 0.06 -10.44
N GLU A 30 1.49 0.42 -10.14
CA GLU A 30 0.65 1.36 -10.89
C GLU A 30 0.01 2.33 -9.91
N THR A 31 -0.33 3.52 -10.37
CA THR A 31 -1.13 4.44 -9.58
C THR A 31 -2.61 4.29 -9.92
N ILE A 32 -3.44 4.45 -8.91
CA ILE A 32 -4.90 4.31 -9.04
C ILE A 32 -5.54 5.67 -9.33
N SER A 33 -4.86 6.74 -8.94
CA SER A 33 -5.37 8.10 -9.08
C SER A 33 -4.50 8.91 -10.05
N ARG A 34 -5.14 9.84 -10.74
CA ARG A 34 -4.49 10.80 -11.63
C ARG A 34 -5.01 12.19 -11.36
N ILE A 35 -4.17 13.20 -11.55
CA ILE A 35 -4.49 14.61 -11.31
C ILE A 35 -4.10 15.47 -12.52
N ASP A 36 -4.63 16.70 -12.58
CA ASP A 36 -4.27 17.63 -13.64
C ASP A 36 -2.79 18.06 -13.59
N ASP A 37 -2.31 18.56 -14.73
CA ASP A 37 -0.89 18.91 -14.89
C ASP A 37 -0.46 20.01 -13.92
N GLU A 38 -1.30 21.01 -13.66
CA GLU A 38 -0.96 22.12 -12.79
C GLU A 38 -0.78 21.66 -11.32
N ALA A 39 -1.68 20.78 -10.85
CA ALA A 39 -1.57 20.18 -9.52
C ALA A 39 -0.36 19.25 -9.43
N TYR A 40 -0.07 18.49 -10.48
CA TYR A 40 1.10 17.63 -10.57
C TYR A 40 2.39 18.42 -10.47
N GLU A 41 2.56 19.51 -11.23
CA GLU A 41 3.80 20.30 -11.21
C GLU A 41 4.11 20.88 -9.83
N ARG A 42 3.08 21.29 -9.08
CA ARG A 42 3.22 21.87 -7.73
C ARG A 42 3.42 20.83 -6.62
N ALA A 43 3.16 19.55 -6.89
CA ALA A 43 3.22 18.50 -5.88
C ALA A 43 4.64 17.98 -5.68
N THR A 44 4.92 17.48 -4.47
CA THR A 44 6.05 16.60 -4.21
C THR A 44 5.83 15.27 -4.95
N LYS A 45 6.88 14.70 -5.50
CA LYS A 45 6.82 13.45 -6.27
C LYS A 45 7.56 12.33 -5.55
N ILE A 46 7.04 11.11 -5.73
CA ILE A 46 7.75 9.88 -5.37
C ILE A 46 8.28 9.23 -6.65
N GLU A 47 9.46 8.67 -6.54
CA GLU A 47 10.16 8.01 -7.64
C GLU A 47 10.30 6.51 -7.38
N LYS A 48 10.54 5.74 -8.45
CA LYS A 48 10.81 4.31 -8.36
C LYS A 48 11.93 3.99 -7.38
N GLY A 49 11.70 3.01 -6.51
CA GLY A 49 12.67 2.60 -5.49
C GLY A 49 12.63 3.44 -4.21
N GLN A 50 11.64 4.31 -4.07
CA GLN A 50 11.37 4.99 -2.81
C GLN A 50 10.20 4.34 -2.06
N ILE A 51 10.19 4.46 -0.74
CA ILE A 51 9.07 4.00 0.10
C ILE A 51 8.29 5.23 0.57
N LEU A 52 6.98 5.23 0.34
CA LEU A 52 6.06 6.22 0.85
C LEU A 52 5.41 5.70 2.13
N VAL A 53 5.50 6.47 3.21
CA VAL A 53 4.96 6.12 4.52
C VAL A 53 3.85 7.08 4.89
N ASN A 54 2.68 6.56 5.23
CA ASN A 54 1.56 7.35 5.74
C ASN A 54 1.78 7.70 7.22
N LEU A 55 1.95 8.97 7.55
CA LEU A 55 2.19 9.41 8.93
C LEU A 55 0.90 9.77 9.68
N GLU A 56 -0.27 9.76 9.02
CA GLU A 56 -1.56 9.99 9.67
C GLU A 56 -2.68 9.18 9.05
N ASP A 57 -3.57 8.64 9.87
CA ASP A 57 -4.81 8.02 9.40
C ASP A 57 -5.91 8.14 10.47
N PHE A 58 -7.16 7.91 10.07
CA PHE A 58 -8.30 7.79 10.98
C PHE A 58 -8.25 6.50 11.81
N ASP A 59 -7.62 5.44 11.26
CA ASP A 59 -7.38 4.20 11.99
C ASP A 59 -5.90 4.10 12.41
N THR A 60 -5.68 3.81 13.68
CA THR A 60 -4.33 3.59 14.23
C THR A 60 -3.60 2.45 13.53
N LYS A 61 -4.35 1.44 13.03
CA LYS A 61 -3.79 0.31 12.29
C LYS A 61 -3.20 0.74 10.94
N ASP A 62 -3.68 1.83 10.39
CA ASP A 62 -3.25 2.34 9.08
C ASP A 62 -2.17 3.43 9.19
N THR A 63 -2.02 4.06 10.35
CA THR A 63 -0.91 4.97 10.61
C THR A 63 0.43 4.22 10.51
N GLY A 64 1.37 4.79 9.78
CA GLY A 64 2.69 4.19 9.50
C GLY A 64 2.68 3.07 8.44
N ARG A 65 1.54 2.82 7.78
CA ARG A 65 1.52 1.96 6.59
C ARG A 65 2.38 2.55 5.50
N CYS A 66 3.02 1.70 4.72
CA CYS A 66 3.92 2.14 3.67
C CYS A 66 3.80 1.29 2.42
N ILE A 67 4.25 1.88 1.31
CA ILE A 67 4.35 1.21 0.01
C ILE A 67 5.71 1.48 -0.62
N LEU A 68 6.32 0.46 -1.21
CA LEU A 68 7.45 0.61 -2.12
C LEU A 68 6.91 0.99 -3.51
N TYR A 69 7.32 2.16 -3.99
CA TYR A 69 6.93 2.61 -5.32
C TYR A 69 7.79 1.93 -6.40
N GLN A 70 7.15 1.25 -7.33
CA GLN A 70 7.81 0.42 -8.35
C GLN A 70 7.51 0.86 -9.79
N ASN A 71 6.68 1.89 -10.00
CA ASN A 71 6.40 2.43 -11.33
C ASN A 71 7.60 3.27 -11.81
N ASP A 72 7.87 3.23 -13.10
CA ASP A 72 8.91 4.03 -13.75
C ASP A 72 8.52 5.51 -13.91
N VAL A 73 7.22 5.81 -13.90
CA VAL A 73 6.70 7.18 -13.99
C VAL A 73 6.56 7.75 -12.57
N PRO A 74 7.19 8.90 -12.26
CA PRO A 74 7.02 9.54 -10.96
C PRO A 74 5.56 9.90 -10.68
N ALA A 75 5.12 9.77 -9.42
CA ALA A 75 3.77 10.12 -9.00
C ALA A 75 3.76 11.28 -8.02
N ALA A 76 2.80 12.19 -8.19
CA ALA A 76 2.53 13.24 -7.20
C ALA A 76 1.96 12.62 -5.92
N ILE A 77 2.36 13.15 -4.77
CA ILE A 77 1.88 12.68 -3.46
C ILE A 77 1.23 13.82 -2.67
N ASN A 78 0.24 13.48 -1.86
CA ASN A 78 -0.38 14.43 -0.94
C ASN A 78 -0.53 13.84 0.47
N GLY A 79 -0.80 14.74 1.42
CA GLY A 79 -1.04 14.39 2.81
C GLY A 79 0.21 14.44 3.68
N ASN A 80 0.05 14.00 4.92
CA ASN A 80 1.14 13.91 5.88
C ASN A 80 1.87 12.57 5.69
N VAL A 81 2.84 12.57 4.81
CA VAL A 81 3.60 11.39 4.40
C VAL A 81 5.10 11.63 4.51
N ALA A 82 5.86 10.56 4.69
CA ALA A 82 7.31 10.57 4.59
C ALA A 82 7.76 9.78 3.36
N ILE A 83 8.80 10.25 2.68
CA ILE A 83 9.49 9.51 1.63
C ILE A 83 10.80 8.98 2.20
N LEU A 84 11.00 7.67 2.10
CA LEU A 84 12.27 7.02 2.42
C LEU A 84 13.03 6.73 1.14
N SER A 85 14.23 7.28 1.06
CA SER A 85 15.17 6.99 -0.02
C SER A 85 16.36 6.21 0.53
N LEU A 86 16.76 5.16 -0.15
CA LEU A 86 17.91 4.36 0.24
C LEU A 86 19.18 5.12 -0.11
N LYS A 87 20.07 5.31 0.88
CA LYS A 87 21.41 5.86 0.62
C LYS A 87 22.25 4.85 -0.15
N ASP A 88 23.09 5.33 -1.06
CA ASP A 88 23.93 4.48 -1.92
C ASP A 88 24.79 3.47 -1.15
N THR A 89 25.27 3.86 0.03
CA THR A 89 26.06 3.00 0.92
C THR A 89 25.35 1.73 1.39
N PHE A 90 24.00 1.71 1.31
CA PHE A 90 23.18 0.58 1.75
C PHE A 90 22.57 -0.24 0.62
N ARG A 91 22.81 0.13 -0.66
CA ARG A 91 22.22 -0.56 -1.82
C ARG A 91 22.51 -2.07 -1.87
N ASN A 92 23.67 -2.48 -1.39
CA ASN A 92 24.09 -3.89 -1.37
C ASN A 92 23.78 -4.60 -0.04
N ILE A 93 23.07 -3.93 0.88
CA ILE A 93 22.80 -4.43 2.22
C ILE A 93 21.29 -4.53 2.46
N ILE A 94 20.49 -3.68 1.81
CA ILE A 94 19.06 -3.54 2.07
C ILE A 94 18.24 -3.85 0.81
N ASP A 95 17.29 -4.78 0.96
CA ASP A 95 16.17 -4.98 0.04
C ASP A 95 14.99 -4.09 0.48
N LEU A 96 14.62 -3.11 -0.33
CA LEU A 96 13.50 -2.22 -0.03
C LEU A 96 12.14 -2.93 0.03
N ARG A 97 12.01 -4.09 -0.63
CA ARG A 97 10.81 -4.94 -0.52
C ARG A 97 10.69 -5.49 0.90
N TYR A 98 11.83 -5.94 1.47
CA TYR A 98 11.91 -6.38 2.87
C TYR A 98 11.53 -5.24 3.83
N ILE A 99 12.04 -4.04 3.63
CA ILE A 99 11.71 -2.88 4.47
C ILE A 99 10.21 -2.58 4.41
N SER A 100 9.60 -2.60 3.24
CA SER A 100 8.17 -2.38 3.10
C SER A 100 7.35 -3.43 3.87
N PHE A 101 7.69 -4.71 3.80
CA PHE A 101 7.05 -5.75 4.60
C PHE A 101 7.29 -5.58 6.09
N TYR A 102 8.53 -5.34 6.48
CA TYR A 102 8.91 -5.20 7.88
C TYR A 102 8.13 -4.07 8.57
N LEU A 103 8.01 -2.92 7.92
CA LEU A 103 7.26 -1.77 8.44
C LEU A 103 5.75 -2.06 8.53
N ASN A 104 5.19 -2.81 7.57
CA ASN A 104 3.76 -3.09 7.53
C ASN A 104 3.33 -4.23 8.47
N TYR A 105 4.18 -5.24 8.69
CA TYR A 105 3.75 -6.50 9.31
C TYR A 105 4.52 -6.92 10.55
N LYS A 106 5.68 -6.31 10.87
CA LYS A 106 6.40 -6.69 12.08
C LYS A 106 5.68 -6.16 13.33
N ASP A 107 5.23 -7.04 14.19
CA ASP A 107 4.45 -6.68 15.39
C ASP A 107 5.15 -5.62 16.25
N THR A 108 6.45 -5.79 16.52
CA THR A 108 7.22 -4.82 17.33
C THR A 108 7.26 -3.42 16.71
N VAL A 109 7.25 -3.32 15.37
CA VAL A 109 7.17 -2.05 14.63
C VAL A 109 5.76 -1.47 14.74
N ARG A 110 4.74 -2.30 14.52
CA ARG A 110 3.33 -1.87 14.63
C ARG A 110 3.00 -1.39 16.03
N ASP A 111 3.47 -2.11 17.05
CA ASP A 111 3.31 -1.73 18.46
C ASP A 111 4.03 -0.41 18.78
N TYR A 112 5.24 -0.21 18.25
CA TYR A 112 5.97 1.04 18.41
C TYR A 112 5.18 2.21 17.81
N ILE A 113 4.75 2.07 16.55
CA ILE A 113 3.96 3.09 15.84
C ILE A 113 2.66 3.37 16.61
N TYR A 114 1.96 2.33 17.07
CA TYR A 114 0.74 2.49 17.85
C TYR A 114 0.97 3.31 19.12
N LYS A 115 2.01 3.01 19.89
CA LYS A 115 2.35 3.70 21.14
C LYS A 115 2.81 5.14 20.92
N LYS A 116 3.44 5.44 19.79
CA LYS A 116 3.96 6.78 19.45
C LYS A 116 2.93 7.66 18.73
N SER A 117 1.90 7.07 18.15
CA SER A 117 0.84 7.81 17.48
C SER A 117 -0.08 8.49 18.51
N SER A 118 -0.44 9.74 18.23
CA SER A 118 -1.29 10.57 19.08
C SER A 118 -2.47 11.15 18.28
N GLY A 119 -3.46 11.66 18.98
CA GLY A 119 -4.67 12.28 18.41
C GLY A 119 -5.93 11.45 18.70
N GLU A 120 -7.08 12.11 18.77
CA GLU A 120 -8.37 11.48 19.09
C GLU A 120 -9.02 10.86 17.85
N LYS A 121 -9.31 11.67 16.83
CA LYS A 121 -9.99 11.25 15.59
C LYS A 121 -9.03 10.84 14.49
N VAL A 122 -7.92 11.55 14.38
CA VAL A 122 -6.85 11.27 13.42
C VAL A 122 -5.61 10.93 14.19
N LYS A 123 -5.09 9.74 14.01
CA LYS A 123 -3.83 9.30 14.62
C LYS A 123 -2.67 9.79 13.77
N ARG A 124 -1.70 10.40 14.44
CA ARG A 124 -0.50 10.97 13.81
C ARG A 124 0.75 10.42 14.46
N LEU A 125 1.66 9.95 13.64
CA LEU A 125 3.01 9.61 14.03
C LEU A 125 3.92 10.79 13.71
N ALA A 126 4.61 11.32 14.73
CA ALA A 126 5.56 12.39 14.49
C ALA A 126 6.73 11.85 13.62
N LYS A 127 7.19 12.67 12.67
CA LYS A 127 8.31 12.30 11.79
C LYS A 127 9.54 11.92 12.60
N LEU A 128 9.85 12.64 13.68
CA LEU A 128 10.98 12.36 14.56
C LEU A 128 10.85 11.00 15.27
N ASP A 129 9.65 10.62 15.72
CA ASP A 129 9.42 9.30 16.30
C ASP A 129 9.60 8.20 15.27
N PHE A 130 9.17 8.40 14.03
CA PHE A 130 9.42 7.48 12.94
C PHE A 130 10.91 7.34 12.62
N GLU A 131 11.66 8.45 12.53
CA GLU A 131 13.09 8.49 12.26
C GLU A 131 13.92 7.81 13.37
N ASN A 132 13.47 7.88 14.62
CA ASN A 132 14.13 7.25 15.76
C ASN A 132 13.75 5.78 15.98
N MET A 133 12.90 5.22 15.14
CA MET A 133 12.51 3.82 15.24
C MET A 133 13.68 2.90 14.88
N LEU A 134 14.01 1.99 15.78
CA LEU A 134 15.04 0.98 15.53
C LEU A 134 14.43 -0.22 14.82
N ILE A 135 15.05 -0.62 13.72
CA ILE A 135 14.67 -1.78 12.94
C ILE A 135 15.81 -2.80 12.88
N THR A 136 15.46 -4.08 12.86
CA THR A 136 16.43 -5.17 12.72
C THR A 136 16.56 -5.53 11.24
N ILE A 137 17.79 -5.48 10.73
CA ILE A 137 18.10 -5.82 9.34
C ILE A 137 18.98 -7.06 9.32
N PRO A 138 18.45 -8.23 8.88
CA PRO A 138 19.25 -9.42 8.69
C PRO A 138 20.13 -9.30 7.42
N THR A 139 20.92 -10.33 7.12
CA THR A 139 21.71 -10.36 5.87
C THR A 139 20.79 -10.22 4.65
N LEU A 140 21.33 -9.68 3.55
CA LEU A 140 20.56 -9.49 2.31
C LEU A 140 19.97 -10.80 1.78
N GLU A 141 20.68 -11.91 1.93
CA GLU A 141 20.19 -13.24 1.57
C GLU A 141 18.91 -13.61 2.35
N VAL A 142 18.90 -13.35 3.66
CA VAL A 142 17.73 -13.61 4.52
C VAL A 142 16.58 -12.66 4.16
N GLN A 143 16.86 -11.38 3.89
CA GLN A 143 15.86 -10.41 3.44
C GLN A 143 15.18 -10.89 2.15
N ASN A 144 15.97 -11.27 1.14
CA ASN A 144 15.47 -11.78 -0.14
C ASN A 144 14.60 -13.03 0.05
N LYS A 145 15.07 -14.00 0.84
CA LYS A 145 14.31 -15.22 1.12
C LYS A 145 12.96 -14.94 1.77
N ILE A 146 12.91 -14.06 2.77
CA ILE A 146 11.67 -13.64 3.44
C ILE A 146 10.73 -12.99 2.42
N THR A 147 11.24 -12.06 1.64
CA THR A 147 10.47 -11.32 0.64
C THR A 147 9.89 -12.22 -0.44
N ASP A 148 10.71 -13.08 -1.02
CA ASP A 148 10.30 -13.97 -2.10
C ASP A 148 9.26 -14.99 -1.62
N ASN A 149 9.43 -15.54 -0.41
CA ASN A 149 8.44 -16.42 0.21
C ASN A 149 7.10 -15.71 0.45
N PHE A 150 7.14 -14.48 0.94
CA PHE A 150 5.92 -13.70 1.18
C PHE A 150 5.19 -13.41 -0.15
N ILE A 151 5.91 -12.98 -1.18
CA ILE A 151 5.33 -12.73 -2.51
C ILE A 151 4.72 -13.99 -3.10
N ALA A 152 5.40 -15.14 -2.98
CA ALA A 152 4.90 -16.41 -3.46
C ALA A 152 3.61 -16.85 -2.73
N LEU A 153 3.59 -16.72 -1.39
CA LEU A 153 2.43 -17.03 -0.57
C LEU A 153 1.24 -16.12 -0.91
N LYS A 154 1.48 -14.83 -1.08
CA LYS A 154 0.45 -13.88 -1.46
C LYS A 154 -0.17 -14.20 -2.80
N ARG A 155 0.63 -14.48 -3.83
CA ARG A 155 0.14 -14.90 -5.15
C ARG A 155 -0.73 -16.15 -5.07
N LYS A 156 -0.33 -17.12 -4.23
CA LYS A 156 -1.14 -18.30 -4.01
C LYS A 156 -2.52 -17.95 -3.47
N PHE A 157 -2.60 -17.11 -2.41
CA PHE A 157 -3.88 -16.70 -1.85
C PHE A 157 -4.74 -15.89 -2.82
N GLU A 158 -4.13 -15.02 -3.63
CA GLU A 158 -4.85 -14.27 -4.67
C GLU A 158 -5.48 -15.22 -5.70
N ASN A 159 -4.75 -16.25 -6.14
CA ASN A 159 -5.27 -17.27 -7.03
C ASN A 159 -6.41 -18.09 -6.39
N ASP A 160 -6.23 -18.51 -5.12
CA ASP A 160 -7.25 -19.26 -4.38
C ASP A 160 -8.54 -18.43 -4.23
N ILE A 161 -8.44 -17.11 -3.98
CA ILE A 161 -9.59 -16.19 -3.92
C ILE A 161 -10.29 -16.12 -5.27
N THR A 162 -9.55 -15.93 -6.35
CA THR A 162 -10.12 -15.87 -7.72
C THR A 162 -10.88 -17.15 -8.06
N GLU A 163 -10.31 -18.31 -7.73
CA GLU A 163 -10.98 -19.60 -7.96
C GLU A 163 -12.28 -19.73 -7.15
N LEU A 164 -12.29 -19.23 -5.91
CA LEU A 164 -13.48 -19.24 -5.07
C LEU A 164 -14.56 -18.29 -5.61
N GLU A 165 -14.19 -17.11 -6.09
CA GLU A 165 -15.12 -16.14 -6.69
C GLU A 165 -15.78 -16.71 -7.96
N GLU A 166 -15.02 -17.41 -8.80
CA GLU A 166 -15.57 -18.11 -9.98
C GLU A 166 -16.56 -19.20 -9.58
N LYS A 167 -16.26 -20.00 -8.55
CA LYS A 167 -17.19 -21.02 -8.03
C LYS A 167 -18.49 -20.42 -7.50
N ILE A 168 -18.39 -19.32 -6.75
CA ILE A 168 -19.58 -18.58 -6.24
C ILE A 168 -20.44 -18.12 -7.42
N LYS A 169 -19.85 -17.53 -8.44
CA LYS A 169 -20.55 -17.07 -9.64
C LYS A 169 -21.34 -18.21 -10.33
N ILE A 170 -20.71 -19.38 -10.50
CA ILE A 170 -21.37 -20.57 -11.07
C ILE A 170 -22.57 -21.01 -10.21
N ILE A 171 -22.41 -21.01 -8.89
CA ILE A 171 -23.50 -21.37 -7.96
C ILE A 171 -24.67 -20.39 -8.10
N ASP A 172 -24.41 -19.09 -8.16
CA ASP A 172 -25.42 -18.05 -8.31
C ASP A 172 -26.17 -18.17 -9.65
N GLU A 173 -25.45 -18.45 -10.74
CA GLU A 173 -26.04 -18.66 -12.05
C GLU A 173 -26.95 -19.91 -12.06
N ASN A 174 -26.50 -21.03 -11.51
CA ASN A 174 -27.27 -22.24 -11.40
C ASN A 174 -28.51 -22.07 -10.51
N SER A 175 -28.39 -21.34 -9.41
CA SER A 175 -29.50 -21.01 -8.52
C SER A 175 -30.57 -20.20 -9.23
N LYS A 176 -30.20 -19.21 -10.04
CA LYS A 176 -31.14 -18.43 -10.85
C LYS A 176 -31.86 -19.30 -11.89
N VAL A 177 -31.14 -20.20 -12.55
CA VAL A 177 -31.74 -21.14 -13.52
C VAL A 177 -32.75 -22.05 -12.82
N TYR A 178 -32.39 -22.62 -11.67
CA TYR A 178 -33.26 -23.48 -10.87
C TYR A 178 -34.52 -22.76 -10.40
N MET A 179 -34.42 -21.55 -9.86
CA MET A 179 -35.54 -20.76 -9.42
C MET A 179 -36.47 -20.39 -10.58
N ASN A 180 -35.93 -19.99 -11.74
CA ASN A 180 -36.74 -19.72 -12.93
C ASN A 180 -37.48 -20.96 -13.43
N HIS A 181 -36.92 -22.15 -13.24
CA HIS A 181 -37.60 -23.40 -13.60
C HIS A 181 -38.78 -23.67 -12.67
N ILE A 182 -38.61 -23.50 -11.37
CA ILE A 182 -39.68 -23.70 -10.38
C ILE A 182 -40.85 -22.72 -10.62
N PHE A 183 -40.56 -21.43 -10.85
CA PHE A 183 -41.60 -20.41 -11.04
C PHE A 183 -42.34 -20.48 -12.39
N LYS A 184 -41.85 -21.26 -13.36
CA LYS A 184 -42.57 -21.50 -14.61
C LYS A 184 -43.66 -22.55 -14.49
N PHE A 185 -43.71 -23.32 -13.41
CA PHE A 185 -44.68 -24.39 -13.17
C PHE A 185 -45.76 -24.00 -12.14
N ASN A 186 -45.77 -22.76 -11.67
CA ASN A 186 -46.82 -22.16 -10.85
C ASN A 186 -47.46 -21.00 -11.62
#